data_0bfec096823f02357a682c943ce0ad01
#
_entry.id   0bfec096823f02357a682c943ce0ad01
#
_cell.length_a   1.000
_cell.length_b   1.000
_cell.length_c   1.000
_cell.angle_alpha   90.00
_cell.angle_beta   90.00
_cell.angle_gamma   90.00
#
_symmetry.space_group_name_H-M   'P 1'
#
loop_
_entity.id
_entity.type
_entity.pdbx_description
1 polymer ?
#
loop_
_entity_poly.entity_id
_entity_poly.type
_entity_poly.pdbx_seq_one_letter_code
_entity_poly.pdbx_strand_id
1 'polypeptide(L)'
;MGVDPSRIIYAQPCKTKSYVRYAAQQGVKQMTFDNADELYKTKALFPNAELFLRILTDDSSSLCRLSLKFGASLDCTQELLELAKELELNVVGVSFHVGSGASDPESFVKAVRDARVVFDQAADIGYEMKTLDVGGGFTGDTFEKMATVLNESLDEHFPPNIRIIGEPGRYYVSSAFTLACNVIARRDLEDPATRKTSYMLYLNDGVYGNFSSIIFDHQHPVPRILQRGEKNMAHRGYQGSRVTEYSIWGPTCDGIDRITESCVFHEVLDVGDWLYFEEMGAYTRCSATRFNGFTDKHDVVYISSEPGASAILEY
;
A
#
# COMPACT_ATOMS: atom_id res chain seq x y z
N MET A 1 -7.60 -16.02 -12.15
CA MET A 1 -8.48 -15.69 -11.01
C MET A 1 -9.95 -15.50 -11.42
N GLY A 2 -10.32 -15.56 -12.70
CA GLY A 2 -11.70 -15.57 -13.18
C GLY A 2 -12.52 -14.30 -12.92
N VAL A 3 -11.89 -13.17 -12.65
CA VAL A 3 -12.59 -11.89 -12.50
C VAL A 3 -13.00 -11.38 -13.87
N ASP A 4 -14.28 -10.99 -14.02
CA ASP A 4 -14.79 -10.41 -15.26
C ASP A 4 -14.06 -9.11 -15.58
N PRO A 5 -13.55 -8.90 -16.82
CA PRO A 5 -12.84 -7.69 -17.22
C PRO A 5 -13.60 -6.38 -16.96
N SER A 6 -14.95 -6.39 -17.00
CA SER A 6 -15.78 -5.23 -16.68
C SER A 6 -15.67 -4.76 -15.23
N ARG A 7 -15.14 -5.61 -14.34
CA ARG A 7 -14.90 -5.33 -12.92
C ARG A 7 -13.45 -4.93 -12.63
N ILE A 8 -12.64 -4.73 -13.67
CA ILE A 8 -11.22 -4.40 -13.52
C ILE A 8 -11.00 -2.96 -14.00
N ILE A 9 -10.35 -2.16 -13.17
CA ILE A 9 -9.82 -0.85 -13.55
C ILE A 9 -8.30 -0.90 -13.62
N TYR A 10 -7.72 -0.38 -14.71
CA TYR A 10 -6.28 -0.17 -14.84
C TYR A 10 -5.94 1.23 -14.32
N ALA A 11 -5.77 1.35 -13.01
CA ALA A 11 -5.66 2.61 -12.27
C ALA A 11 -4.28 3.29 -12.36
N GLN A 12 -3.40 2.88 -13.26
CA GLN A 12 -2.09 3.49 -13.51
C GLN A 12 -2.20 4.60 -14.56
N PRO A 13 -1.97 5.90 -14.23
CA PRO A 13 -2.12 6.99 -15.18
C PRO A 13 -1.15 6.93 -16.36
N CYS A 14 0.09 6.45 -16.15
CA CYS A 14 1.13 6.35 -17.17
C CYS A 14 1.38 4.89 -17.53
N LYS A 15 0.89 4.43 -18.68
CA LYS A 15 0.93 3.02 -19.11
C LYS A 15 1.88 2.80 -20.28
N THR A 16 2.55 1.65 -20.33
CA THR A 16 3.31 1.26 -21.53
C THR A 16 2.36 0.91 -22.68
N LYS A 17 2.79 1.17 -23.91
CA LYS A 17 1.99 0.85 -25.12
C LYS A 17 1.62 -0.64 -25.20
N SER A 18 2.51 -1.53 -24.74
CA SER A 18 2.25 -2.98 -24.70
C SER A 18 1.12 -3.33 -23.74
N TYR A 19 1.08 -2.73 -22.56
CA TYR A 19 0.03 -2.98 -21.58
C TYR A 19 -1.32 -2.37 -21.98
N VAL A 20 -1.34 -1.21 -22.66
CA VAL A 20 -2.59 -0.68 -23.23
C VAL A 20 -3.17 -1.66 -24.26
N ARG A 21 -2.33 -2.20 -25.17
CA ARG A 21 -2.78 -3.23 -26.13
C ARG A 21 -3.27 -4.50 -25.42
N TYR A 22 -2.56 -4.94 -24.40
CA TYR A 22 -2.95 -6.12 -23.63
C TYR A 22 -4.29 -5.92 -22.93
N ALA A 23 -4.51 -4.77 -22.30
CA ALA A 23 -5.79 -4.44 -21.68
C ALA A 23 -6.93 -4.44 -22.71
N ALA A 24 -6.71 -3.86 -23.91
CA ALA A 24 -7.67 -3.91 -25.01
C ALA A 24 -8.00 -5.35 -25.42
N GLN A 25 -6.99 -6.22 -25.57
CA GLN A 25 -7.16 -7.64 -25.92
C GLN A 25 -7.92 -8.44 -24.86
N GLN A 26 -7.72 -8.10 -23.57
CA GLN A 26 -8.38 -8.75 -22.44
C GLN A 26 -9.76 -8.12 -22.11
N GLY A 27 -10.18 -7.06 -22.81
CA GLY A 27 -11.45 -6.39 -22.58
C GLY A 27 -11.50 -5.51 -21.31
N VAL A 28 -10.34 -5.18 -20.72
CA VAL A 28 -10.23 -4.25 -19.57
C VAL A 28 -10.34 -2.83 -20.08
N LYS A 29 -11.55 -2.27 -20.08
CA LYS A 29 -11.86 -0.96 -20.67
C LYS A 29 -11.55 0.22 -19.74
N GLN A 30 -11.72 0.05 -18.44
CA GLN A 30 -11.57 1.13 -17.46
C GLN A 30 -10.10 1.44 -17.20
N MET A 31 -9.69 2.70 -17.46
CA MET A 31 -8.31 3.15 -17.32
C MET A 31 -8.24 4.58 -16.82
N THR A 32 -7.19 4.92 -16.08
CA THR A 32 -6.92 6.28 -15.64
C THR A 32 -5.95 7.02 -16.58
N PHE A 33 -6.04 8.34 -16.62
CA PHE A 33 -5.07 9.23 -17.27
C PHE A 33 -4.94 10.54 -16.48
N ASP A 34 -3.85 11.26 -16.66
CA ASP A 34 -3.58 12.57 -16.04
C ASP A 34 -2.79 13.53 -16.93
N ASN A 35 -2.58 13.17 -18.19
CA ASN A 35 -1.82 13.97 -19.14
C ASN A 35 -2.24 13.71 -20.60
N ALA A 36 -1.88 14.63 -21.50
CA ALA A 36 -2.24 14.61 -22.92
C ALA A 36 -1.62 13.43 -23.70
N ASP A 37 -0.37 13.06 -23.40
CA ASP A 37 0.31 11.95 -24.09
C ASP A 37 -0.40 10.62 -23.87
N GLU A 38 -1.00 10.45 -22.71
CA GLU A 38 -1.80 9.25 -22.39
C GLU A 38 -3.09 9.20 -23.21
N LEU A 39 -3.72 10.36 -23.47
CA LEU A 39 -4.90 10.47 -24.35
C LEU A 39 -4.56 10.10 -25.79
N TYR A 40 -3.49 10.66 -26.36
CA TYR A 40 -3.02 10.30 -27.71
C TYR A 40 -2.68 8.81 -27.82
N LYS A 41 -2.01 8.26 -26.82
CA LYS A 41 -1.67 6.84 -26.74
C LYS A 41 -2.92 5.96 -26.72
N THR A 42 -3.91 6.34 -25.90
CA THR A 42 -5.17 5.61 -25.79
C THR A 42 -5.96 5.69 -27.08
N LYS A 43 -6.07 6.86 -27.70
CA LYS A 43 -6.74 7.00 -29.02
C LYS A 43 -6.14 6.07 -30.07
N ALA A 44 -4.81 5.97 -30.10
CA ALA A 44 -4.11 5.14 -31.09
C ALA A 44 -4.21 3.62 -30.82
N LEU A 45 -4.35 3.19 -29.59
CA LEU A 45 -4.21 1.78 -29.20
C LEU A 45 -5.48 1.14 -28.65
N PHE A 46 -6.37 1.92 -28.03
CA PHE A 46 -7.62 1.46 -27.45
C PHE A 46 -8.69 2.58 -27.43
N PRO A 47 -9.20 3.02 -28.59
CA PRO A 47 -10.12 4.16 -28.68
C PRO A 47 -11.47 3.94 -27.95
N ASN A 48 -11.84 2.68 -27.65
CA ASN A 48 -13.06 2.34 -26.94
C ASN A 48 -12.86 2.18 -25.42
N ALA A 49 -11.73 2.68 -24.88
CA ALA A 49 -11.50 2.69 -23.44
C ALA A 49 -12.49 3.63 -22.71
N GLU A 50 -12.79 3.32 -21.48
CA GLU A 50 -13.56 4.11 -20.52
C GLU A 50 -12.56 4.80 -19.57
N LEU A 51 -12.42 6.12 -19.70
CA LEU A 51 -11.34 6.85 -19.07
C LEU A 51 -11.77 7.57 -17.80
N PHE A 52 -10.89 7.55 -16.81
CA PHE A 52 -11.00 8.32 -15.57
C PHE A 52 -9.88 9.36 -15.52
N LEU A 53 -10.24 10.63 -15.41
CA LEU A 53 -9.25 11.69 -15.20
C LEU A 53 -8.78 11.63 -13.75
N ARG A 54 -7.51 11.28 -13.54
CA ARG A 54 -6.91 11.30 -12.21
C ARG A 54 -6.48 12.72 -11.87
N ILE A 55 -7.04 13.26 -10.80
CA ILE A 55 -6.71 14.60 -10.31
C ILE A 55 -5.64 14.56 -9.22
N LEU A 56 -4.88 15.66 -9.13
CA LEU A 56 -3.94 15.91 -8.04
C LEU A 56 -4.70 16.15 -6.74
N THR A 57 -4.21 15.58 -5.65
CA THR A 57 -4.76 15.80 -4.30
C THR A 57 -3.69 16.26 -3.35
N ASP A 58 -4.11 16.89 -2.24
CA ASP A 58 -3.21 17.18 -1.13
C ASP A 58 -3.00 15.90 -0.29
N ASP A 59 -1.86 15.28 -0.47
CA ASP A 59 -1.43 14.08 0.26
C ASP A 59 -0.28 14.36 1.24
N SER A 60 -0.15 15.61 1.69
CA SER A 60 0.92 16.05 2.59
C SER A 60 0.88 15.37 3.96
N SER A 61 -0.30 14.90 4.40
CA SER A 61 -0.52 14.16 5.64
C SER A 61 -0.33 12.65 5.51
N SER A 62 0.05 12.15 4.33
CA SER A 62 0.18 10.71 4.06
C SER A 62 1.61 10.22 4.24
N LEU A 63 1.74 8.96 4.66
CA LEU A 63 3.03 8.30 4.82
C LEU A 63 3.78 8.21 3.49
N CYS A 64 3.10 7.79 2.42
CA CYS A 64 3.65 7.74 1.07
C CYS A 64 2.87 8.68 0.14
N ARG A 65 3.52 9.75 -0.31
CA ARG A 65 2.93 10.76 -1.19
C ARG A 65 2.99 10.32 -2.65
N LEU A 66 1.83 10.27 -3.30
CA LEU A 66 1.66 9.89 -4.71
C LEU A 66 1.50 11.08 -5.62
N SER A 67 1.07 12.24 -5.09
CA SER A 67 0.90 13.51 -5.82
C SER A 67 2.21 14.08 -6.38
N LEU A 68 3.35 13.64 -5.87
CA LEU A 68 4.67 13.98 -6.43
C LEU A 68 4.88 13.42 -7.84
N LYS A 69 4.09 12.43 -8.24
CA LYS A 69 4.26 11.70 -9.49
C LYS A 69 3.02 11.70 -10.37
N PHE A 70 1.84 11.71 -9.80
CA PHE A 70 0.58 11.49 -10.51
C PHE A 70 -0.49 12.51 -10.14
N GLY A 71 -1.38 12.74 -11.10
CA GLY A 71 -2.55 13.58 -10.97
C GLY A 71 -2.44 14.90 -11.71
N ALA A 72 -3.49 15.23 -12.47
CA ALA A 72 -3.65 16.50 -13.15
C ALA A 72 -4.06 17.60 -12.16
N SER A 73 -3.40 18.75 -12.18
CA SER A 73 -3.83 19.92 -11.43
C SER A 73 -5.16 20.46 -11.96
N LEU A 74 -5.99 21.07 -11.13
CA LEU A 74 -7.28 21.63 -11.56
C LEU A 74 -7.14 22.67 -12.68
N ASP A 75 -6.00 23.35 -12.77
CA ASP A 75 -5.72 24.34 -13.81
C ASP A 75 -5.66 23.73 -15.22
N CYS A 76 -5.35 22.44 -15.36
CA CYS A 76 -5.23 21.76 -16.64
C CYS A 76 -6.33 20.71 -16.91
N THR A 77 -7.23 20.46 -15.95
CA THR A 77 -8.27 19.43 -16.12
C THR A 77 -9.23 19.74 -17.25
N GLN A 78 -9.63 21.01 -17.40
CA GLN A 78 -10.52 21.41 -18.47
C GLN A 78 -9.88 21.17 -19.85
N GLU A 79 -8.63 21.60 -20.05
CA GLU A 79 -7.90 21.39 -21.31
C GLU A 79 -7.75 19.90 -21.66
N LEU A 80 -7.53 19.04 -20.65
CA LEU A 80 -7.45 17.60 -20.84
C LEU A 80 -8.81 16.99 -21.23
N LEU A 81 -9.91 17.46 -20.66
CA LEU A 81 -11.25 17.03 -21.04
C LEU A 81 -11.62 17.49 -22.46
N GLU A 82 -11.30 18.73 -22.84
CA GLU A 82 -11.50 19.25 -24.19
C GLU A 82 -10.70 18.42 -25.21
N LEU A 83 -9.42 18.14 -24.94
CA LEU A 83 -8.58 17.29 -25.79
C LEU A 83 -9.15 15.87 -25.90
N ALA A 84 -9.62 15.28 -24.80
CA ALA A 84 -10.26 13.97 -24.85
C ALA A 84 -11.52 13.98 -25.73
N LYS A 85 -12.29 15.08 -25.70
CA LYS A 85 -13.47 15.28 -26.56
C LYS A 85 -13.11 15.40 -28.03
N GLU A 86 -12.08 16.20 -28.37
CA GLU A 86 -11.55 16.33 -29.73
C GLU A 86 -11.06 14.98 -30.29
N LEU A 87 -10.45 14.17 -29.42
CA LEU A 87 -9.99 12.82 -29.76
C LEU A 87 -11.13 11.78 -29.77
N GLU A 88 -12.37 12.17 -29.53
CA GLU A 88 -13.54 11.28 -29.46
C GLU A 88 -13.31 10.13 -28.48
N LEU A 89 -12.70 10.39 -27.32
CA LEU A 89 -12.50 9.43 -26.24
C LEU A 89 -13.64 9.52 -25.22
N ASN A 90 -13.96 8.40 -24.58
CA ASN A 90 -15.04 8.29 -23.60
C ASN A 90 -14.50 8.51 -22.19
N VAL A 91 -14.69 9.71 -21.61
CA VAL A 91 -14.36 9.99 -20.21
C VAL A 91 -15.60 9.73 -19.34
N VAL A 92 -15.53 8.77 -18.45
CA VAL A 92 -16.67 8.25 -17.66
C VAL A 92 -16.64 8.66 -16.19
N GLY A 93 -15.53 9.23 -15.73
CA GLY A 93 -15.38 9.59 -14.33
C GLY A 93 -14.09 10.30 -13.98
N VAL A 94 -13.97 10.58 -12.70
CA VAL A 94 -12.77 11.15 -12.07
C VAL A 94 -12.20 10.12 -11.11
N SER A 95 -10.89 10.11 -10.93
CA SER A 95 -10.21 9.38 -9.86
C SER A 95 -9.26 10.29 -9.08
N PHE A 96 -9.06 9.95 -7.81
CA PHE A 96 -8.02 10.57 -7.00
C PHE A 96 -7.41 9.54 -6.03
N HIS A 97 -6.33 9.91 -5.37
CA HIS A 97 -5.74 9.10 -4.31
C HIS A 97 -5.04 10.02 -3.31
N VAL A 98 -5.47 10.00 -2.05
CA VAL A 98 -4.95 10.90 -0.99
C VAL A 98 -3.61 10.46 -0.39
N GLY A 99 -2.88 9.57 -1.06
CA GLY A 99 -1.62 8.98 -0.59
C GLY A 99 -1.83 7.75 0.27
N SER A 100 -0.80 6.90 0.40
CA SER A 100 -0.89 5.69 1.22
C SER A 100 -0.64 6.01 2.69
N GLY A 101 -1.45 5.46 3.61
CA GLY A 101 -1.37 5.76 5.03
C GLY A 101 -1.77 7.21 5.35
N ALA A 102 -2.88 7.68 4.79
CA ALA A 102 -3.43 9.00 5.09
C ALA A 102 -3.85 9.10 6.56
N SER A 103 -3.47 10.19 7.22
CA SER A 103 -3.78 10.44 8.64
C SER A 103 -4.82 11.53 8.87
N ASP A 104 -5.05 12.39 7.86
CA ASP A 104 -5.99 13.50 7.93
C ASP A 104 -7.22 13.27 7.04
N PRO A 105 -8.43 13.16 7.61
CA PRO A 105 -9.67 13.01 6.84
C PRO A 105 -9.99 14.19 5.92
N GLU A 106 -9.53 15.40 6.25
CA GLU A 106 -9.76 16.60 5.43
C GLU A 106 -9.18 16.48 4.02
N SER A 107 -8.18 15.62 3.82
CA SER A 107 -7.67 15.32 2.49
C SER A 107 -8.72 14.70 1.57
N PHE A 108 -9.63 13.87 2.09
CA PHE A 108 -10.77 13.33 1.35
C PHE A 108 -11.81 14.41 1.03
N VAL A 109 -12.15 15.28 2.00
CA VAL A 109 -13.12 16.36 1.80
C VAL A 109 -12.67 17.27 0.67
N LYS A 110 -11.39 17.68 0.67
CA LYS A 110 -10.83 18.50 -0.39
C LYS A 110 -10.85 17.78 -1.74
N ALA A 111 -10.43 16.51 -1.78
CA ALA A 111 -10.38 15.73 -3.00
C ALA A 111 -11.79 15.52 -3.62
N VAL A 112 -12.82 15.33 -2.80
CA VAL A 112 -14.22 15.22 -3.24
C VAL A 112 -14.71 16.52 -3.84
N ARG A 113 -14.41 17.68 -3.22
CA ARG A 113 -14.73 19.01 -3.76
C ARG A 113 -14.02 19.26 -5.09
N ASP A 114 -12.74 18.95 -5.17
CA ASP A 114 -11.95 19.10 -6.39
C ASP A 114 -12.50 18.20 -7.51
N ALA A 115 -12.89 16.96 -7.19
CA ALA A 115 -13.53 16.05 -8.12
C ALA A 115 -14.89 16.60 -8.61
N ARG A 116 -15.68 17.25 -7.74
CA ARG A 116 -16.95 17.89 -8.13
C ARG A 116 -16.73 18.99 -9.18
N VAL A 117 -15.71 19.82 -8.99
CA VAL A 117 -15.34 20.85 -10.00
C VAL A 117 -15.08 20.19 -11.36
N VAL A 118 -14.36 19.09 -11.42
CA VAL A 118 -14.05 18.39 -12.67
C VAL A 118 -15.28 17.74 -13.30
N PHE A 119 -16.21 17.22 -12.48
CA PHE A 119 -17.52 16.75 -13.00
C PHE A 119 -18.31 17.87 -13.64
N ASP A 120 -18.30 19.08 -13.07
CA ASP A 120 -18.99 20.24 -13.63
C ASP A 120 -18.32 20.69 -14.93
N GLN A 121 -16.98 20.79 -15.00
CA GLN A 121 -16.24 21.06 -16.24
C GLN A 121 -16.58 20.04 -17.34
N ALA A 122 -16.66 18.75 -16.99
CA ALA A 122 -16.99 17.69 -17.92
C ALA A 122 -18.43 17.82 -18.45
N ALA A 123 -19.38 18.19 -17.62
CA ALA A 123 -20.78 18.42 -18.02
C ALA A 123 -20.89 19.60 -19.00
N ASP A 124 -20.17 20.70 -18.76
CA ASP A 124 -20.13 21.86 -19.66
C ASP A 124 -19.57 21.50 -21.05
N ILE A 125 -18.62 20.55 -21.13
CA ILE A 125 -18.04 20.02 -22.38
C ILE A 125 -18.97 18.97 -23.04
N GLY A 126 -20.00 18.51 -22.32
CA GLY A 126 -20.97 17.51 -22.78
C GLY A 126 -20.56 16.06 -22.54
N TYR A 127 -19.81 15.79 -21.47
CA TYR A 127 -19.65 14.45 -20.89
C TYR A 127 -20.71 14.20 -19.82
N GLU A 128 -21.16 12.96 -19.70
CA GLU A 128 -22.03 12.48 -18.61
C GLU A 128 -21.23 11.50 -17.75
N MET A 129 -20.42 12.03 -16.82
CA MET A 129 -19.66 11.20 -15.90
C MET A 129 -20.58 10.58 -14.85
N LYS A 130 -20.35 9.30 -14.52
CA LYS A 130 -21.18 8.50 -13.59
C LYS A 130 -20.38 7.78 -12.52
N THR A 131 -19.08 7.92 -12.50
CA THR A 131 -18.24 7.18 -11.56
C THR A 131 -17.17 8.08 -10.94
N LEU A 132 -17.03 8.00 -9.63
CA LEU A 132 -15.94 8.61 -8.87
C LEU A 132 -15.14 7.50 -8.20
N ASP A 133 -13.84 7.45 -8.49
CA ASP A 133 -12.89 6.57 -7.82
C ASP A 133 -12.13 7.37 -6.77
N VAL A 134 -12.38 7.07 -5.51
CA VAL A 134 -11.79 7.77 -4.35
C VAL A 134 -10.42 7.22 -3.95
N GLY A 135 -9.90 6.24 -4.70
CA GLY A 135 -8.58 5.66 -4.48
C GLY A 135 -8.44 4.92 -3.16
N GLY A 136 -7.22 4.94 -2.65
CA GLY A 136 -6.84 4.30 -1.39
C GLY A 136 -6.43 5.31 -0.31
N GLY A 137 -5.53 4.89 0.57
CA GLY A 137 -5.03 5.68 1.70
C GLY A 137 -5.50 5.16 3.06
N PHE A 138 -6.42 4.22 3.08
CA PHE A 138 -7.02 3.66 4.29
C PHE A 138 -6.07 2.70 5.02
N THR A 139 -6.07 2.80 6.35
CA THR A 139 -5.40 1.88 7.28
C THR A 139 -6.42 1.31 8.26
N GLY A 140 -6.10 0.19 8.92
CA GLY A 140 -7.03 -0.47 9.82
C GLY A 140 -7.47 0.40 11.00
N ASP A 141 -6.57 1.19 11.54
CA ASP A 141 -6.77 2.06 12.71
C ASP A 141 -7.53 3.37 12.39
N THR A 142 -7.44 3.86 11.14
CA THR A 142 -8.08 5.12 10.74
C THR A 142 -9.34 4.94 9.89
N PHE A 143 -9.66 3.72 9.46
CA PHE A 143 -10.70 3.43 8.46
C PHE A 143 -12.06 4.04 8.80
N GLU A 144 -12.58 3.78 9.98
CA GLU A 144 -13.93 4.24 10.37
C GLU A 144 -14.05 5.77 10.33
N LYS A 145 -13.02 6.46 10.84
CA LYS A 145 -12.97 7.93 10.81
C LYS A 145 -12.91 8.46 9.38
N MET A 146 -12.03 7.88 8.56
CA MET A 146 -11.88 8.30 7.16
C MET A 146 -13.14 8.03 6.35
N ALA A 147 -13.75 6.86 6.51
CA ALA A 147 -14.97 6.46 5.81
C ALA A 147 -16.16 7.34 6.19
N THR A 148 -16.29 7.71 7.47
CA THR A 148 -17.37 8.63 7.92
C THR A 148 -17.27 9.97 7.22
N VAL A 149 -16.11 10.62 7.28
CA VAL A 149 -15.91 11.95 6.68
C VAL A 149 -16.03 11.91 5.16
N LEU A 150 -15.50 10.84 4.53
CA LEU A 150 -15.66 10.64 3.10
C LEU A 150 -17.13 10.52 2.69
N ASN A 151 -17.93 9.71 3.39
CA ASN A 151 -19.35 9.53 3.09
C ASN A 151 -20.12 10.84 3.26
N GLU A 152 -19.89 11.59 4.35
CA GLU A 152 -20.52 12.90 4.55
C GLU A 152 -20.20 13.86 3.39
N SER A 153 -18.95 13.91 2.95
CA SER A 153 -18.54 14.76 1.82
C SER A 153 -19.11 14.30 0.49
N LEU A 154 -19.24 12.98 0.26
CA LEU A 154 -19.88 12.43 -0.94
C LEU A 154 -21.37 12.77 -0.98
N ASP A 155 -22.09 12.62 0.14
CA ASP A 155 -23.52 12.95 0.24
C ASP A 155 -23.79 14.46 0.01
N GLU A 156 -22.87 15.34 0.43
CA GLU A 156 -22.96 16.78 0.21
C GLU A 156 -22.76 17.17 -1.26
N HIS A 157 -21.82 16.52 -1.97
CA HIS A 157 -21.34 17.01 -3.27
C HIS A 157 -21.81 16.18 -4.47
N PHE A 158 -22.27 14.95 -4.26
CA PHE A 158 -22.65 14.05 -5.35
C PHE A 158 -24.05 13.46 -5.16
N PRO A 159 -24.83 13.33 -6.24
CA PRO A 159 -26.14 12.67 -6.16
C PRO A 159 -25.96 11.15 -5.96
N PRO A 160 -26.97 10.46 -5.38
CA PRO A 160 -26.85 9.05 -4.97
C PRO A 160 -26.72 8.05 -6.14
N ASN A 161 -26.86 8.49 -7.37
CA ASN A 161 -26.71 7.64 -8.57
C ASN A 161 -25.27 7.62 -9.11
N ILE A 162 -24.33 8.33 -8.50
CA ILE A 162 -22.91 8.23 -8.84
C ILE A 162 -22.34 6.94 -8.24
N ARG A 163 -21.71 6.14 -9.09
CA ARG A 163 -20.99 4.94 -8.66
C ARG A 163 -19.69 5.35 -7.97
N ILE A 164 -19.50 4.88 -6.75
CA ILE A 164 -18.23 5.09 -6.01
C ILE A 164 -17.37 3.84 -6.08
N ILE A 165 -16.08 4.02 -6.39
CA ILE A 165 -15.04 2.99 -6.33
C ILE A 165 -14.06 3.40 -5.24
N GLY A 166 -13.63 2.45 -4.41
CA GLY A 166 -12.51 2.61 -3.48
C GLY A 166 -11.44 1.56 -3.76
N GLU A 167 -10.18 1.90 -3.47
CA GLU A 167 -8.99 1.04 -3.68
C GLU A 167 -8.22 0.79 -2.35
N PRO A 168 -8.85 0.33 -1.26
CA PRO A 168 -8.25 0.25 0.08
C PRO A 168 -7.28 -0.94 0.24
N GLY A 169 -6.22 -0.98 -0.57
CA GLY A 169 -5.28 -2.12 -0.63
C GLY A 169 -4.64 -2.46 0.71
N ARG A 170 -3.99 -1.50 1.39
CA ARG A 170 -3.36 -1.70 2.70
C ARG A 170 -4.34 -2.21 3.74
N TYR A 171 -5.52 -1.61 3.82
CA TYR A 171 -6.57 -1.97 4.76
C TYR A 171 -6.92 -3.47 4.75
N TYR A 172 -7.02 -4.07 3.56
CA TYR A 172 -7.40 -5.48 3.44
C TYR A 172 -6.30 -6.47 3.76
N VAL A 173 -5.04 -6.12 3.55
CA VAL A 173 -3.97 -7.13 3.57
C VAL A 173 -2.96 -6.94 4.70
N SER A 174 -2.83 -5.74 5.28
CA SER A 174 -1.79 -5.45 6.28
C SER A 174 -1.84 -6.42 7.44
N SER A 175 -2.98 -6.50 8.12
CA SER A 175 -3.18 -7.36 9.30
C SER A 175 -3.33 -8.85 8.98
N ALA A 176 -3.49 -9.20 7.69
CA ALA A 176 -3.68 -10.60 7.28
C ALA A 176 -2.40 -11.45 7.39
N PHE A 177 -1.23 -10.83 7.53
CA PHE A 177 0.04 -11.53 7.59
C PHE A 177 0.86 -11.14 8.81
N THR A 178 1.41 -12.15 9.45
CA THR A 178 2.43 -12.05 10.50
C THR A 178 3.68 -12.74 10.00
N LEU A 179 4.83 -12.10 10.14
CA LEU A 179 6.14 -12.66 9.76
C LEU A 179 6.84 -13.20 11.00
N ALA A 180 7.29 -14.45 10.96
CA ALA A 180 8.13 -15.05 11.98
C ALA A 180 9.57 -15.20 11.45
N CYS A 181 10.56 -14.74 12.22
CA CYS A 181 11.96 -14.80 11.86
C CYS A 181 12.81 -15.47 12.94
N ASN A 182 13.76 -16.29 12.52
CA ASN A 182 14.72 -16.93 13.40
C ASN A 182 15.94 -16.05 13.63
N VAL A 183 16.45 -15.99 14.86
CA VAL A 183 17.73 -15.37 15.21
C VAL A 183 18.86 -16.30 14.78
N ILE A 184 19.57 -15.93 13.71
CA ILE A 184 20.64 -16.74 13.12
C ILE A 184 22.03 -16.43 13.70
N ALA A 185 22.19 -15.21 14.28
CA ALA A 185 23.42 -14.81 14.95
C ALA A 185 23.14 -13.73 15.99
N ARG A 186 24.05 -13.61 16.96
CA ARG A 186 24.08 -12.56 17.98
C ARG A 186 25.49 -12.02 18.14
N ARG A 187 25.60 -10.71 18.34
CA ARG A 187 26.84 -10.05 18.72
C ARG A 187 26.61 -9.25 20.00
N ASP A 188 27.48 -9.45 20.97
CA ASP A 188 27.46 -8.71 22.23
C ASP A 188 28.25 -7.40 22.06
N LEU A 189 27.69 -6.30 22.55
CA LEU A 189 28.32 -4.98 22.57
C LEU A 189 28.41 -4.51 24.01
N GLU A 190 29.59 -4.08 24.44
CA GLU A 190 29.82 -3.46 25.75
C GLU A 190 30.16 -1.99 25.55
N ASP A 191 29.40 -1.10 26.15
CA ASP A 191 29.75 0.32 26.20
C ASP A 191 30.96 0.51 27.12
N PRO A 192 32.10 1.00 26.64
CA PRO A 192 33.31 1.13 27.44
C PRO A 192 33.19 2.08 28.65
N ALA A 193 32.27 3.09 28.55
CA ALA A 193 32.11 4.09 29.60
C ALA A 193 31.14 3.64 30.69
N THR A 194 30.02 3.00 30.29
CA THR A 194 28.95 2.62 31.21
C THR A 194 28.95 1.15 31.61
N ARG A 195 29.77 0.33 30.93
CA ARG A 195 29.82 -1.14 31.09
C ARG A 195 28.48 -1.82 30.81
N LYS A 196 27.56 -1.10 30.20
CA LYS A 196 26.25 -1.66 29.84
C LYS A 196 26.41 -2.56 28.62
N THR A 197 25.82 -3.76 28.70
CA THR A 197 25.78 -4.70 27.57
C THR A 197 24.51 -4.49 26.77
N SER A 198 24.64 -4.38 25.47
CA SER A 198 23.57 -4.44 24.47
C SER A 198 23.88 -5.52 23.43
N TYR A 199 22.92 -5.86 22.59
CA TYR A 199 23.09 -6.95 21.63
C TYR A 199 22.67 -6.53 20.23
N MET A 200 23.40 -7.03 19.22
CA MET A 200 22.93 -7.06 17.84
C MET A 200 22.38 -8.46 17.55
N LEU A 201 21.13 -8.53 17.08
CA LEU A 201 20.55 -9.77 16.58
C LEU A 201 20.49 -9.72 15.06
N TYR A 202 20.84 -10.84 14.44
CA TYR A 202 20.74 -11.02 12.99
C TYR A 202 19.65 -12.05 12.72
N LEU A 203 18.71 -11.69 11.85
CA LEU A 203 17.57 -12.54 11.48
C LEU A 203 17.81 -13.19 10.12
N ASN A 204 17.05 -14.23 9.83
CA ASN A 204 17.06 -14.92 8.53
C ASN A 204 16.29 -14.17 7.43
N ASP A 205 15.77 -12.97 7.70
CA ASP A 205 15.10 -12.07 6.74
C ASP A 205 15.49 -10.62 7.06
N GLY A 206 15.32 -9.71 6.10
CA GLY A 206 15.78 -8.33 6.23
C GLY A 206 15.10 -7.37 5.25
N VAL A 207 15.68 -6.15 5.11
CA VAL A 207 15.11 -5.08 4.26
C VAL A 207 15.15 -5.39 2.77
N TYR A 208 15.94 -6.35 2.35
CA TYR A 208 15.95 -6.87 0.98
C TYR A 208 14.91 -7.96 0.74
N GLY A 209 14.32 -8.48 1.81
CA GLY A 209 13.26 -9.48 1.84
C GLY A 209 11.92 -8.89 2.27
N ASN A 210 11.25 -9.53 3.24
CA ASN A 210 9.92 -9.11 3.70
C ASN A 210 9.91 -7.79 4.49
N PHE A 211 11.05 -7.30 4.96
CA PHE A 211 11.18 -5.98 5.60
C PHE A 211 11.48 -4.85 4.61
N SER A 212 11.33 -5.08 3.31
CA SER A 212 11.49 -4.06 2.27
C SER A 212 10.57 -2.84 2.47
N SER A 213 9.45 -3.02 3.17
CA SER A 213 8.54 -1.94 3.58
C SER A 213 9.18 -0.86 4.43
N ILE A 214 10.28 -1.14 5.12
CA ILE A 214 11.05 -0.14 5.87
C ILE A 214 11.64 0.90 4.91
N ILE A 215 12.20 0.45 3.78
CA ILE A 215 12.85 1.31 2.79
C ILE A 215 11.83 1.94 1.84
N PHE A 216 10.90 1.14 1.30
CA PHE A 216 10.02 1.57 0.20
C PHE A 216 8.67 2.11 0.66
N ASP A 217 8.28 1.86 1.92
CA ASP A 217 6.95 2.19 2.44
C ASP A 217 7.00 2.85 3.83
N HIS A 218 8.21 3.22 4.31
CA HIS A 218 8.45 3.92 5.58
C HIS A 218 7.81 3.26 6.81
N GLN A 219 7.66 1.93 6.79
CA GLN A 219 7.11 1.17 7.91
C GLN A 219 8.14 0.99 9.03
N HIS A 220 7.63 0.81 10.25
CA HIS A 220 8.41 0.52 11.44
C HIS A 220 7.90 -0.76 12.11
N PRO A 221 8.22 -1.96 11.56
CA PRO A 221 7.77 -3.23 12.15
C PRO A 221 8.24 -3.38 13.60
N VAL A 222 7.32 -3.71 14.49
CA VAL A 222 7.60 -3.84 15.92
C VAL A 222 7.95 -5.30 16.24
N PRO A 223 9.18 -5.59 16.70
CA PRO A 223 9.59 -6.94 17.03
C PRO A 223 8.93 -7.43 18.34
N ARG A 224 8.44 -8.66 18.33
CA ARG A 224 7.91 -9.37 19.49
C ARG A 224 8.51 -10.75 19.58
N ILE A 225 8.68 -11.27 20.80
CA ILE A 225 9.24 -12.60 21.03
C ILE A 225 8.16 -13.65 20.77
N LEU A 226 8.41 -14.54 19.80
CA LEU A 226 7.55 -15.69 19.50
C LEU A 226 7.93 -16.88 20.34
N GLN A 227 9.22 -17.23 20.35
CA GLN A 227 9.76 -18.38 21.05
C GLN A 227 11.14 -18.09 21.61
N ARG A 228 11.42 -18.58 22.80
CA ARG A 228 12.72 -18.54 23.46
C ARG A 228 13.08 -19.92 23.95
N GLY A 229 14.09 -20.54 23.35
CA GLY A 229 14.38 -21.94 23.54
C GLY A 229 13.14 -22.79 23.24
N GLU A 230 12.68 -23.59 24.19
CA GLU A 230 11.47 -24.43 24.06
C GLU A 230 10.17 -23.71 24.49
N LYS A 231 10.24 -22.46 24.97
CA LYS A 231 9.09 -21.73 25.50
C LYS A 231 8.43 -20.85 24.41
N ASN A 232 7.14 -21.10 24.20
CA ASN A 232 6.30 -20.19 23.44
C ASN A 232 6.05 -18.90 24.25
N MET A 233 6.40 -17.75 23.70
CA MET A 233 6.30 -16.43 24.32
C MET A 233 5.25 -15.54 23.67
N ALA A 234 4.57 -16.00 22.60
CA ALA A 234 3.56 -15.22 21.89
C ALA A 234 2.46 -14.74 22.85
N HIS A 235 2.11 -13.46 22.74
CA HIS A 235 1.06 -12.80 23.55
C HIS A 235 1.25 -12.84 25.08
N ARG A 236 2.44 -13.17 25.57
CA ARG A 236 2.73 -13.10 27.01
C ARG A 236 3.14 -11.68 27.39
N GLY A 237 2.53 -11.16 28.46
CA GLY A 237 3.01 -9.94 29.11
C GLY A 237 4.38 -10.15 29.76
N TYR A 238 5.20 -9.11 29.77
CA TYR A 238 6.53 -9.14 30.36
C TYR A 238 6.46 -9.25 31.90
N GLN A 239 7.26 -10.18 32.46
CA GLN A 239 7.32 -10.38 33.90
C GLN A 239 8.73 -10.19 34.50
N GLY A 240 9.70 -9.73 33.67
CA GLY A 240 11.09 -9.54 34.10
C GLY A 240 11.40 -8.11 34.54
N SER A 241 12.31 -7.94 35.49
CA SER A 241 12.80 -6.62 35.92
C SER A 241 14.01 -6.13 35.11
N ARG A 242 14.64 -7.02 34.31
CA ARG A 242 15.83 -6.67 33.52
C ARG A 242 15.41 -6.18 32.15
N VAL A 243 15.83 -4.97 31.79
CA VAL A 243 15.69 -4.40 30.46
C VAL A 243 16.99 -4.59 29.68
N THR A 244 16.90 -5.24 28.53
CA THR A 244 18.02 -5.51 27.64
C THR A 244 17.79 -4.84 26.31
N GLU A 245 18.78 -4.08 25.84
CA GLU A 245 18.71 -3.31 24.58
C GLU A 245 19.26 -4.12 23.42
N TYR A 246 18.57 -4.01 22.27
CA TYR A 246 18.89 -4.71 21.03
C TYR A 246 18.82 -3.78 19.84
N SER A 247 19.69 -4.02 18.84
CA SER A 247 19.46 -3.66 17.44
C SER A 247 19.21 -4.93 16.62
N ILE A 248 18.34 -4.86 15.61
CA ILE A 248 17.92 -6.01 14.81
C ILE A 248 18.29 -5.78 13.35
N TRP A 249 18.95 -6.77 12.76
CA TRP A 249 19.58 -6.71 11.45
C TRP A 249 19.15 -7.89 10.58
N GLY A 250 19.12 -7.67 9.27
CA GLY A 250 18.91 -8.74 8.29
C GLY A 250 20.21 -9.51 8.00
N PRO A 251 20.12 -10.53 7.13
CA PRO A 251 21.21 -11.47 6.89
C PRO A 251 22.24 -11.02 5.84
N THR A 252 22.00 -9.89 5.13
CA THR A 252 22.87 -9.48 4.03
C THR A 252 24.12 -8.77 4.53
N CYS A 253 25.12 -8.61 3.68
CA CYS A 253 26.35 -7.91 4.02
C CYS A 253 26.21 -6.37 3.97
N ASP A 254 25.05 -5.83 3.60
CA ASP A 254 24.83 -4.40 3.49
C ASP A 254 24.51 -3.76 4.85
N GLY A 255 25.19 -2.65 5.16
CA GLY A 255 24.94 -1.89 6.39
C GLY A 255 23.56 -1.23 6.50
N ILE A 256 22.80 -1.13 5.39
CA ILE A 256 21.42 -0.65 5.44
C ILE A 256 20.42 -1.75 5.82
N ASP A 257 20.85 -3.03 5.87
CA ASP A 257 19.99 -4.16 6.22
C ASP A 257 19.69 -4.20 7.72
N ARG A 258 19.10 -3.11 8.21
CA ARG A 258 18.74 -2.89 9.61
C ARG A 258 17.23 -2.79 9.75
N ILE A 259 16.62 -3.72 10.49
CA ILE A 259 15.19 -3.80 10.73
C ILE A 259 14.78 -2.82 11.83
N THR A 260 15.56 -2.80 12.94
CA THR A 260 15.28 -1.93 14.09
C THR A 260 16.59 -1.39 14.65
N GLU A 261 16.69 -0.08 14.79
CA GLU A 261 17.88 0.57 15.35
C GLU A 261 18.06 0.30 16.84
N SER A 262 16.98 0.43 17.60
CA SER A 262 16.97 0.15 19.03
C SER A 262 15.57 -0.36 19.44
N CYS A 263 15.56 -1.47 20.18
CA CYS A 263 14.40 -1.97 20.88
C CYS A 263 14.82 -2.60 22.20
N VAL A 264 13.86 -2.83 23.07
CA VAL A 264 14.10 -3.42 24.39
C VAL A 264 13.24 -4.64 24.61
N PHE A 265 13.88 -5.68 25.18
CA PHE A 265 13.17 -6.83 25.71
C PHE A 265 13.51 -7.04 27.19
N HIS A 266 12.61 -7.65 27.92
CA HIS A 266 12.85 -8.04 29.32
C HIS A 266 13.52 -9.42 29.42
N GLU A 267 13.78 -10.03 28.29
CA GLU A 267 14.39 -11.35 28.16
C GLU A 267 15.73 -11.22 27.41
N VAL A 268 16.68 -12.08 27.73
CA VAL A 268 17.90 -12.24 26.93
C VAL A 268 17.63 -13.25 25.84
N LEU A 269 17.76 -12.80 24.58
CA LEU A 269 17.57 -13.63 23.38
C LEU A 269 18.88 -14.24 22.93
N ASP A 270 18.81 -15.43 22.35
CA ASP A 270 19.96 -16.18 21.84
C ASP A 270 19.71 -16.68 20.41
N VAL A 271 20.77 -17.22 19.81
CA VAL A 271 20.67 -17.89 18.50
C VAL A 271 19.70 -19.05 18.58
N GLY A 272 18.81 -19.14 17.59
CA GLY A 272 17.74 -20.13 17.55
C GLY A 272 16.41 -19.65 18.13
N ASP A 273 16.37 -18.53 18.83
CA ASP A 273 15.13 -17.90 19.26
C ASP A 273 14.37 -17.33 18.07
N TRP A 274 13.06 -17.08 18.24
CA TRP A 274 12.19 -16.57 17.20
C TRP A 274 11.53 -15.27 17.61
N LEU A 275 11.54 -14.31 16.68
CA LEU A 275 10.76 -13.09 16.76
C LEU A 275 9.59 -13.15 15.77
N TYR A 276 8.54 -12.38 16.05
CA TYR A 276 7.45 -12.17 15.10
C TYR A 276 7.12 -10.69 14.97
N PHE A 277 6.55 -10.36 13.81
CA PHE A 277 6.15 -9.02 13.41
C PHE A 277 4.75 -9.09 12.83
N GLU A 278 3.84 -8.31 13.39
CA GLU A 278 2.45 -8.18 12.90
C GLU A 278 2.38 -7.16 11.76
N GLU A 279 1.23 -7.05 11.11
CA GLU A 279 0.96 -6.08 10.03
C GLU A 279 1.92 -6.20 8.80
N MET A 280 2.34 -7.41 8.48
CA MET A 280 3.32 -7.68 7.42
C MET A 280 2.71 -8.05 6.06
N GLY A 281 1.41 -7.72 5.82
CA GLY A 281 0.72 -8.08 4.58
C GLY A 281 0.81 -7.03 3.46
N ALA A 282 1.12 -5.77 3.78
CA ALA A 282 1.12 -4.69 2.82
C ALA A 282 2.54 -4.22 2.49
N TYR A 283 2.87 -4.15 1.18
CA TYR A 283 4.11 -3.59 0.63
C TYR A 283 5.42 -4.20 1.17
N THR A 284 5.36 -5.44 1.60
CA THR A 284 6.46 -6.25 2.13
C THR A 284 7.06 -7.11 1.03
N ARG A 285 6.66 -8.38 0.92
CA ARG A 285 7.19 -9.34 -0.05
C ARG A 285 7.10 -8.89 -1.52
N CYS A 286 6.10 -8.09 -1.89
CA CYS A 286 5.92 -7.62 -3.27
C CYS A 286 7.09 -6.74 -3.79
N SER A 287 7.87 -6.12 -2.90
CA SER A 287 9.07 -5.34 -3.21
C SER A 287 10.39 -6.00 -2.80
N ALA A 288 10.35 -7.25 -2.33
CA ALA A 288 11.54 -8.03 -2.01
C ALA A 288 12.42 -8.29 -3.24
N THR A 289 13.71 -8.41 -3.00
CA THR A 289 14.73 -8.67 -4.01
C THR A 289 15.48 -9.98 -3.73
N ARG A 290 16.37 -10.38 -4.64
CA ARG A 290 17.30 -11.51 -4.44
C ARG A 290 18.73 -11.05 -4.16
N PHE A 291 18.88 -9.89 -3.56
CA PHE A 291 20.20 -9.35 -3.22
C PHE A 291 20.98 -10.34 -2.37
N ASN A 292 22.29 -10.43 -2.59
CA ASN A 292 23.21 -11.41 -2.00
C ASN A 292 22.82 -12.89 -2.20
N GLY A 293 21.93 -13.21 -3.15
CA GLY A 293 21.53 -14.59 -3.46
C GLY A 293 20.52 -15.20 -2.48
N PHE A 294 19.96 -14.41 -1.57
CA PHE A 294 18.89 -14.88 -0.69
C PHE A 294 17.62 -15.18 -1.50
N THR A 295 16.90 -16.20 -1.07
CA THR A 295 15.67 -16.63 -1.74
C THR A 295 14.48 -15.79 -1.30
N ASP A 296 13.54 -15.58 -2.24
CA ASP A 296 12.22 -15.03 -1.98
C ASP A 296 11.17 -16.12 -1.63
N LYS A 297 11.62 -17.38 -1.47
CA LYS A 297 10.76 -18.49 -1.11
C LYS A 297 10.67 -18.60 0.42
N HIS A 298 9.48 -18.43 0.93
CA HIS A 298 9.16 -18.56 2.34
C HIS A 298 8.02 -19.56 2.50
N ASP A 299 8.04 -20.31 3.59
CA ASP A 299 6.90 -21.15 3.98
C ASP A 299 5.76 -20.25 4.44
N VAL A 300 4.59 -20.43 3.86
CA VAL A 300 3.38 -19.69 4.23
C VAL A 300 2.41 -20.67 4.88
N VAL A 301 2.07 -20.41 6.14
CA VAL A 301 1.05 -21.16 6.86
C VAL A 301 -0.24 -20.34 6.84
N TYR A 302 -1.28 -20.88 6.22
CA TYR A 302 -2.59 -20.25 6.18
C TYR A 302 -3.44 -20.76 7.34
N ILE A 303 -4.03 -19.83 8.11
CA ILE A 303 -4.89 -20.13 9.23
C ILE A 303 -6.17 -19.30 9.10
N SER A 304 -7.33 -19.91 9.31
CA SER A 304 -8.60 -19.20 9.37
C SER A 304 -9.54 -19.87 10.39
N SER A 305 -10.27 -19.06 11.12
CA SER A 305 -11.38 -19.49 11.97
C SER A 305 -12.71 -19.56 11.23
N GLU A 306 -12.77 -19.10 9.98
CA GLU A 306 -14.01 -19.07 9.20
C GLU A 306 -14.42 -20.46 8.73
N PRO A 307 -15.69 -20.85 8.89
CA PRO A 307 -16.21 -22.13 8.38
C PRO A 307 -16.01 -22.25 6.86
N GLY A 308 -15.44 -23.35 6.41
CA GLY A 308 -15.21 -23.63 4.98
C GLY A 308 -13.97 -22.97 4.38
N ALA A 309 -13.20 -22.21 5.14
CA ALA A 309 -11.95 -21.59 4.66
C ALA A 309 -10.92 -22.60 4.16
N SER A 310 -10.89 -23.82 4.69
CA SER A 310 -10.02 -24.90 4.23
C SER A 310 -10.15 -25.18 2.73
N ALA A 311 -11.34 -25.10 2.17
CA ALA A 311 -11.58 -25.31 0.73
C ALA A 311 -10.94 -24.21 -0.16
N ILE A 312 -10.60 -23.06 0.42
CA ILE A 312 -9.96 -21.93 -0.26
C ILE A 312 -8.45 -21.92 -0.02
N LEU A 313 -8.02 -22.43 1.13
CA LEU A 313 -6.61 -22.38 1.58
C LEU A 313 -5.77 -23.58 1.10
N GLU A 314 -6.37 -24.60 0.52
CA GLU A 314 -5.69 -25.81 -0.01
C GLU A 314 -5.09 -25.62 -1.43
N TYR A 315 -4.60 -24.42 -1.79
CA TYR A 315 -3.95 -24.14 -3.07
C TYR A 315 -2.43 -24.01 -2.95
#